data_9531b25bf5928c9cf642f8c2935d8591
#
_entry.id   9531b25bf5928c9cf642f8c2935d8591
#
_cell.length_a   1.000
_cell.length_b   1.000
_cell.length_c   1.000
_cell.angle_alpha   90.00
_cell.angle_beta   90.00
_cell.angle_gamma   90.00
#
_symmetry.space_group_name_H-M   'P 1'
#
loop_
_entity.id
_entity.type
_entity.pdbx_description
1 polymer ?
#
loop_
_entity_poly.entity_id
_entity_poly.type
_entity_poly.pdbx_seq_one_letter_code
_entity_poly.pdbx_strand_id
1 'polypeptide(L)'
;MSVLHTLPALGMLLQSGVPSQDSLSPRDGAVPVARATEVRGELTIDGRLDEPAWRSAPAVTRFVQREPVEGAPPEELTEVRVLFDAGAVYVGARMFDRSPERIGTQLVRRDQWGSYDYFEVAFDPNNDRRTGYRFRVSAAGVQRDAYLFDDTDEDDAWDAVWESATRRDALGWVAELRIPLSQLRYARSQTTTFGFAVTTCW
;
A
#
# COMPACT_ATOMS: atom_id res chain seq x y z
N MET A 1 42.81 -56.54 -29.98
CA MET A 1 41.67 -56.44 -29.03
C MET A 1 41.90 -55.24 -28.13
N SER A 2 41.34 -54.11 -28.53
CA SER A 2 41.48 -52.85 -27.76
C SER A 2 40.11 -52.50 -27.14
N VAL A 3 40.08 -52.37 -25.83
CA VAL A 3 38.91 -51.98 -25.08
C VAL A 3 38.99 -50.48 -24.80
N LEU A 4 38.11 -49.70 -25.42
CA LEU A 4 37.97 -48.26 -25.20
C LEU A 4 37.10 -48.03 -23.98
N HIS A 5 37.65 -47.37 -22.94
CA HIS A 5 36.88 -46.89 -21.80
C HIS A 5 36.50 -45.44 -22.02
N THR A 6 35.20 -45.22 -22.19
CA THR A 6 34.61 -43.88 -22.22
C THR A 6 34.29 -43.43 -20.77
N LEU A 7 34.88 -42.33 -20.32
CA LEU A 7 34.54 -41.63 -19.09
C LEU A 7 33.27 -40.84 -19.32
N PRO A 8 32.33 -40.83 -18.35
CA PRO A 8 31.16 -39.96 -18.43
C PRO A 8 31.56 -38.51 -18.08
N ALA A 9 31.14 -37.58 -18.93
CA ALA A 9 31.27 -36.15 -18.68
C ALA A 9 30.36 -35.73 -17.50
N LEU A 10 30.96 -35.14 -16.48
CA LEU A 10 30.27 -34.54 -15.34
C LEU A 10 29.66 -33.20 -15.79
N GLY A 11 28.38 -33.20 -16.09
CA GLY A 11 27.62 -31.99 -16.38
C GLY A 11 27.43 -31.17 -15.11
N MET A 12 28.08 -30.01 -15.02
CA MET A 12 27.88 -29.02 -13.97
C MET A 12 26.58 -28.25 -14.26
N LEU A 13 25.48 -28.61 -13.61
CA LEU A 13 24.24 -27.84 -13.58
C LEU A 13 24.47 -26.59 -12.73
N LEU A 14 24.66 -25.44 -13.40
CA LEU A 14 24.52 -24.13 -12.80
C LEU A 14 23.02 -23.87 -12.58
N GLN A 15 22.54 -24.18 -11.39
CA GLN A 15 21.24 -23.71 -10.95
C GLN A 15 21.36 -22.23 -10.61
N SER A 16 20.93 -21.39 -11.52
CA SER A 16 20.61 -20.00 -11.22
C SER A 16 19.41 -20.00 -10.27
N GLY A 17 19.65 -19.90 -8.99
CA GLY A 17 18.62 -19.75 -7.99
C GLY A 17 17.94 -18.39 -8.16
N VAL A 18 16.83 -18.37 -8.91
CA VAL A 18 15.84 -17.32 -8.75
C VAL A 18 15.28 -17.49 -7.35
N PRO A 19 15.31 -16.48 -6.47
CA PRO A 19 14.65 -16.62 -5.17
C PRO A 19 13.17 -16.89 -5.43
N SER A 20 12.72 -18.07 -5.06
CA SER A 20 11.32 -18.43 -5.04
C SER A 20 10.61 -17.43 -4.16
N GLN A 21 9.70 -16.65 -4.73
CA GLN A 21 8.75 -15.87 -3.96
C GLN A 21 7.91 -16.86 -3.17
N ASP A 22 8.22 -16.95 -1.88
CA ASP A 22 7.50 -17.79 -0.94
C ASP A 22 6.04 -17.35 -0.93
N SER A 23 5.20 -18.18 -1.53
CA SER A 23 3.76 -18.04 -1.53
C SER A 23 3.24 -18.43 -0.14
N LEU A 24 3.37 -17.53 0.83
CA LEU A 24 2.67 -17.65 2.10
C LEU A 24 1.16 -17.43 1.83
N SER A 25 0.46 -18.54 1.70
CA SER A 25 -1.02 -18.50 1.68
C SER A 25 -1.55 -17.96 3.01
N PRO A 26 -2.70 -17.26 3.03
CA PRO A 26 -3.31 -16.70 4.26
C PRO A 26 -3.75 -17.76 5.29
N ARG A 27 -3.43 -19.03 5.07
CA ARG A 27 -3.88 -20.16 5.91
C ARG A 27 -3.12 -20.34 7.23
N ASP A 28 -2.02 -19.60 7.45
CA ASP A 28 -1.19 -19.80 8.65
C ASP A 28 -1.53 -18.88 9.83
N GLY A 29 -2.65 -18.16 9.79
CA GLY A 29 -3.08 -17.31 10.92
C GLY A 29 -2.15 -16.15 11.27
N ALA A 30 -1.04 -15.97 10.57
CA ALA A 30 -0.14 -14.86 10.77
C ALA A 30 -0.72 -13.59 10.14
N VAL A 31 -0.88 -12.54 10.93
CA VAL A 31 -1.28 -11.22 10.44
C VAL A 31 -0.19 -10.70 9.50
N PRO A 32 -0.52 -10.29 8.27
CA PRO A 32 0.45 -9.70 7.35
C PRO A 32 1.10 -8.46 7.98
N VAL A 33 2.42 -8.32 7.80
CA VAL A 33 3.18 -7.20 8.34
C VAL A 33 3.74 -6.36 7.19
N ALA A 34 3.33 -5.10 7.11
CA ALA A 34 3.98 -4.11 6.28
C ALA A 34 5.15 -3.47 7.05
N ARG A 35 6.30 -3.33 6.40
CA ARG A 35 7.48 -2.67 6.99
C ARG A 35 7.61 -1.27 6.41
N ALA A 36 7.54 -0.26 7.27
CA ALA A 36 7.87 1.10 6.91
C ALA A 36 9.40 1.28 6.86
N THR A 37 9.87 2.04 5.88
CA THR A 37 11.29 2.39 5.71
C THR A 37 11.52 3.84 6.14
N GLU A 38 12.57 4.07 6.94
CA GLU A 38 12.94 5.43 7.34
C GLU A 38 13.49 6.23 6.16
N VAL A 39 12.93 7.42 5.96
CA VAL A 39 13.39 8.38 4.95
C VAL A 39 14.46 9.27 5.53
N ARG A 40 15.55 9.44 4.78
CA ARG A 40 16.60 10.44 5.05
C ARG A 40 16.66 11.40 3.88
N GLY A 41 16.07 12.56 4.05
CA GLY A 41 15.99 13.58 3.02
C GLY A 41 14.56 14.08 2.81
N GLU A 42 14.37 14.93 1.83
CA GLU A 42 13.08 15.48 1.48
C GLU A 42 12.34 14.53 0.52
N LEU A 43 11.03 14.39 0.73
CA LEU A 43 10.10 13.80 -0.23
C LEU A 43 9.19 14.90 -0.75
N THR A 44 8.95 14.91 -2.03
CA THR A 44 8.01 15.82 -2.67
C THR A 44 6.70 15.07 -2.93
N ILE A 45 5.60 15.55 -2.38
CA ILE A 45 4.29 14.94 -2.61
C ILE A 45 3.73 15.47 -3.93
N ASP A 46 4.06 14.78 -5.04
CA ASP A 46 3.71 15.22 -6.41
C ASP A 46 2.97 14.14 -7.23
N GLY A 47 2.63 13.01 -6.60
CA GLY A 47 1.96 11.88 -7.23
C GLY A 47 2.91 11.01 -8.06
N ARG A 48 4.21 11.03 -7.76
CA ARG A 48 5.22 10.16 -8.36
C ARG A 48 5.93 9.39 -7.26
N LEU A 49 6.27 8.16 -7.53
CA LEU A 49 7.05 7.31 -6.62
C LEU A 49 8.45 7.08 -7.21
N ASP A 50 9.07 8.16 -7.69
CA ASP A 50 10.36 8.07 -8.41
C ASP A 50 11.56 8.46 -7.54
N GLU A 51 11.39 8.93 -6.31
CA GLU A 51 12.49 9.12 -5.38
C GLU A 51 13.15 7.79 -4.97
N PRO A 52 14.45 7.81 -4.68
CA PRO A 52 15.18 6.62 -4.25
C PRO A 52 14.56 5.93 -3.01
N ALA A 53 13.93 6.71 -2.11
CA ALA A 53 13.29 6.19 -0.92
C ALA A 53 12.14 5.23 -1.26
N TRP A 54 11.28 5.59 -2.20
CA TRP A 54 10.19 4.72 -2.66
C TRP A 54 10.72 3.43 -3.27
N ARG A 55 11.78 3.52 -4.10
CA ARG A 55 12.38 2.33 -4.74
C ARG A 55 13.02 1.37 -3.74
N SER A 56 13.52 1.87 -2.61
CA SER A 56 14.16 1.06 -1.57
C SER A 56 13.17 0.40 -0.61
N ALA A 57 11.96 0.93 -0.51
CA ALA A 57 10.94 0.41 0.39
C ALA A 57 10.31 -0.89 -0.14
N PRO A 58 10.11 -1.89 0.72
CA PRO A 58 9.43 -3.11 0.31
C PRO A 58 7.98 -2.82 -0.10
N ALA A 59 7.58 -3.37 -1.24
CA ALA A 59 6.20 -3.26 -1.70
C ALA A 59 5.30 -4.30 -1.01
N VAL A 60 4.15 -3.87 -0.56
CA VAL A 60 3.02 -4.73 -0.19
C VAL A 60 2.16 -4.91 -1.45
N THR A 61 2.00 -6.16 -1.88
CA THR A 61 1.28 -6.51 -3.13
C THR A 61 0.21 -7.57 -2.91
N ARG A 62 0.13 -8.13 -1.70
CA ARG A 62 -0.77 -9.24 -1.40
C ARG A 62 -2.09 -8.71 -0.87
N PHE A 63 -2.96 -8.35 -1.79
CA PHE A 63 -4.32 -7.94 -1.51
C PHE A 63 -5.29 -9.05 -1.92
N VAL A 64 -6.48 -9.01 -1.36
CA VAL A 64 -7.60 -9.89 -1.70
C VAL A 64 -8.83 -9.04 -1.95
N GLN A 65 -9.74 -9.54 -2.74
CA GLN A 65 -11.04 -8.91 -2.93
C GLN A 65 -11.85 -8.97 -1.62
N ARG A 66 -12.55 -7.89 -1.33
CA ARG A 66 -13.64 -7.85 -0.37
C ARG A 66 -14.99 -8.10 -1.07
N GLU A 67 -15.15 -7.50 -2.23
CA GLU A 67 -16.31 -7.60 -3.12
C GLU A 67 -15.82 -7.71 -4.56
N PRO A 68 -16.52 -8.36 -5.48
CA PRO A 68 -17.76 -9.14 -5.29
C PRO A 68 -17.54 -10.52 -4.68
N VAL A 69 -16.30 -11.02 -4.61
CA VAL A 69 -15.99 -12.37 -4.11
C VAL A 69 -14.92 -12.26 -3.02
N GLU A 70 -15.35 -12.33 -1.77
CA GLU A 70 -14.46 -12.24 -0.61
C GLU A 70 -13.34 -13.29 -0.66
N GLY A 71 -12.09 -12.80 -0.45
CA GLY A 71 -10.89 -13.64 -0.44
C GLY A 71 -10.37 -14.04 -1.82
N ALA A 72 -11.05 -13.69 -2.90
CA ALA A 72 -10.54 -13.93 -4.26
C ALA A 72 -9.28 -13.10 -4.55
N PRO A 73 -8.44 -13.50 -5.53
CA PRO A 73 -7.38 -12.65 -6.03
C PRO A 73 -7.94 -11.34 -6.58
N PRO A 74 -7.22 -10.21 -6.42
CA PRO A 74 -7.64 -8.95 -7.00
C PRO A 74 -7.62 -9.02 -8.53
N GLU A 75 -8.53 -8.30 -9.18
CA GLU A 75 -8.57 -8.22 -10.64
C GLU A 75 -7.42 -7.39 -11.20
N GLU A 76 -7.05 -6.33 -10.48
CA GLU A 76 -5.96 -5.44 -10.82
C GLU A 76 -4.90 -5.42 -9.71
N LEU A 77 -3.64 -5.25 -10.09
CA LEU A 77 -2.52 -5.23 -9.16
C LEU A 77 -2.46 -3.89 -8.44
N THR A 78 -2.22 -3.95 -7.15
CA THR A 78 -1.87 -2.78 -6.34
C THR A 78 -0.53 -3.01 -5.65
N GLU A 79 0.33 -2.00 -5.66
CA GLU A 79 1.57 -1.97 -4.89
C GLU A 79 1.52 -0.81 -3.90
N VAL A 80 1.75 -1.10 -2.63
CA VAL A 80 1.79 -0.08 -1.56
C VAL A 80 3.14 -0.10 -0.89
N ARG A 81 3.70 1.06 -0.68
CA ARG A 81 4.95 1.27 0.08
C ARG A 81 4.71 2.25 1.21
N VAL A 82 5.35 2.01 2.33
CA VAL A 82 5.24 2.87 3.50
C VAL A 82 6.63 3.38 3.89
N LEU A 83 6.73 4.69 4.03
CA LEU A 83 7.92 5.36 4.52
C LEU A 83 7.56 6.15 5.79
N PHE A 84 8.56 6.55 6.56
CA PHE A 84 8.36 7.42 7.70
C PHE A 84 9.59 8.27 7.98
N ASP A 85 9.38 9.40 8.64
CA ASP A 85 10.40 10.20 9.29
C ASP A 85 9.97 10.58 10.72
N ALA A 86 10.69 11.52 11.34
CA ALA A 86 10.36 11.97 12.69
C ALA A 86 9.02 12.71 12.80
N GLY A 87 8.47 13.19 11.69
CA GLY A 87 7.27 14.06 11.65
C GLY A 87 6.06 13.44 10.97
N ALA A 88 6.24 12.46 10.09
CA ALA A 88 5.16 11.95 9.25
C ALA A 88 5.32 10.47 8.89
N VAL A 89 4.20 9.85 8.53
CA VAL A 89 4.14 8.62 7.75
C VAL A 89 3.78 8.99 6.32
N TYR A 90 4.44 8.34 5.37
CA TYR A 90 4.19 8.51 3.95
C TYR A 90 3.68 7.19 3.37
N VAL A 91 2.66 7.26 2.54
CA VAL A 91 2.11 6.10 1.84
C VAL A 91 2.11 6.37 0.36
N GLY A 92 2.84 5.57 -0.39
CA GLY A 92 2.84 5.57 -1.84
C GLY A 92 2.12 4.33 -2.36
N ALA A 93 1.13 4.54 -3.21
CA ALA A 93 0.36 3.46 -3.81
C ALA A 93 0.36 3.56 -5.33
N ARG A 94 0.64 2.46 -5.99
CA ARG A 94 0.49 2.29 -7.42
C ARG A 94 -0.66 1.33 -7.68
N MET A 95 -1.73 1.80 -8.25
CA MET A 95 -2.87 1.03 -8.72
C MET A 95 -2.73 0.83 -10.23
N PHE A 96 -2.50 -0.42 -10.64
CA PHE A 96 -2.49 -0.77 -12.06
C PHE A 96 -3.92 -0.96 -12.55
N ASP A 97 -4.17 -0.61 -13.80
CA ASP A 97 -5.46 -0.74 -14.43
C ASP A 97 -5.27 -1.05 -15.91
N ARG A 98 -5.93 -2.09 -16.40
CA ARG A 98 -5.91 -2.48 -17.82
C ARG A 98 -6.72 -1.56 -18.72
N SER A 99 -7.58 -0.73 -18.14
CA SER A 99 -8.45 0.23 -18.82
C SER A 99 -8.37 1.62 -18.17
N PRO A 100 -7.19 2.28 -18.17
CA PRO A 100 -6.95 3.52 -17.41
C PRO A 100 -7.87 4.68 -17.81
N GLU A 101 -8.42 4.61 -19.02
CA GLU A 101 -9.41 5.60 -19.52
C GLU A 101 -10.75 5.52 -18.79
N ARG A 102 -11.03 4.42 -18.08
CA ARG A 102 -12.26 4.19 -17.31
C ARG A 102 -12.16 4.63 -15.86
N ILE A 103 -10.96 4.97 -15.37
CA ILE A 103 -10.74 5.44 -14.00
C ILE A 103 -11.68 6.58 -13.69
N GLY A 104 -12.51 6.40 -12.67
CA GLY A 104 -13.48 7.39 -12.20
C GLY A 104 -12.76 8.60 -11.60
N THR A 105 -13.11 9.80 -12.08
CA THR A 105 -12.41 11.05 -11.70
C THR A 105 -13.35 12.20 -11.44
N GLN A 106 -14.54 11.92 -10.94
CA GLN A 106 -15.45 12.98 -10.58
C GLN A 106 -14.86 13.86 -9.49
N LEU A 107 -14.78 15.16 -9.75
CA LEU A 107 -14.42 16.16 -8.75
C LEU A 107 -15.63 16.52 -7.91
N VAL A 108 -15.47 16.41 -6.60
CA VAL A 108 -16.44 16.84 -5.60
C VAL A 108 -15.71 17.67 -4.54
N ARG A 109 -16.44 18.26 -3.61
CA ARG A 109 -15.83 18.93 -2.45
C ARG A 109 -15.16 17.89 -1.54
N ARG A 110 -14.14 18.31 -0.77
CA ARG A 110 -13.56 17.53 0.31
C ARG A 110 -14.69 16.91 1.16
N ASP A 111 -14.49 15.69 1.59
CA ASP A 111 -15.39 14.88 2.44
C ASP A 111 -16.74 14.51 1.78
N GLN A 112 -16.94 14.83 0.51
CA GLN A 112 -18.12 14.41 -0.23
C GLN A 112 -17.86 13.14 -1.04
N TRP A 113 -18.89 12.30 -1.13
CA TRP A 113 -18.91 11.16 -2.01
C TRP A 113 -19.13 11.56 -3.46
N GLY A 114 -18.52 10.81 -4.37
CA GLY A 114 -18.66 10.98 -5.81
C GLY A 114 -18.43 9.67 -6.56
N SER A 115 -18.67 9.69 -7.85
CA SER A 115 -18.34 8.57 -8.74
C SER A 115 -16.87 8.68 -9.13
N TYR A 116 -16.01 8.10 -8.31
CA TYR A 116 -14.56 8.12 -8.50
C TYR A 116 -13.91 6.87 -7.93
N ASP A 117 -12.81 6.47 -8.52
CA ASP A 117 -11.90 5.47 -7.96
C ASP A 117 -11.11 6.10 -6.82
N TYR A 118 -10.82 5.32 -5.78
CA TYR A 118 -10.12 5.83 -4.63
C TYR A 118 -9.12 4.84 -4.04
N PHE A 119 -8.13 5.40 -3.37
CA PHE A 119 -7.20 4.71 -2.48
C PHE A 119 -7.43 5.19 -1.05
N GLU A 120 -7.43 4.25 -0.13
CA GLU A 120 -7.69 4.51 1.28
C GLU A 120 -6.70 3.77 2.16
N VAL A 121 -6.25 4.43 3.21
CA VAL A 121 -5.50 3.82 4.30
C VAL A 121 -6.17 4.12 5.63
N ALA A 122 -6.14 3.15 6.52
CA ALA A 122 -6.53 3.33 7.90
C ALA A 122 -5.38 2.94 8.82
N PHE A 123 -5.16 3.76 9.85
CA PHE A 123 -4.20 3.51 10.92
C PHE A 123 -4.92 3.33 12.24
N ASP A 124 -4.60 2.25 12.96
CA ASP A 124 -4.92 2.06 14.36
C ASP A 124 -3.62 2.26 15.17
N PRO A 125 -3.38 3.47 15.69
CA PRO A 125 -2.13 3.80 16.37
C PRO A 125 -1.99 3.12 17.73
N ASN A 126 -3.10 2.69 18.33
CA ASN A 126 -3.14 2.02 19.62
C ASN A 126 -3.07 0.50 19.49
N ASN A 127 -3.22 0.00 18.25
CA ASN A 127 -3.33 -1.42 17.93
C ASN A 127 -4.40 -2.12 18.78
N ASP A 128 -5.50 -1.40 19.04
CA ASP A 128 -6.62 -1.85 19.86
C ASP A 128 -7.75 -2.48 19.04
N ARG A 129 -7.69 -2.37 17.71
CA ARG A 129 -8.68 -2.84 16.74
C ARG A 129 -10.07 -2.26 16.96
N ARG A 130 -10.17 -1.12 17.61
CA ARG A 130 -11.43 -0.46 17.97
C ARG A 130 -11.46 0.99 17.54
N THR A 131 -10.29 1.61 17.50
CA THR A 131 -10.16 3.02 17.13
C THR A 131 -9.13 3.18 16.02
N GLY A 132 -9.32 4.19 15.16
CA GLY A 132 -8.41 4.43 14.05
C GLY A 132 -8.65 5.75 13.35
N TYR A 133 -7.80 6.02 12.38
CA TYR A 133 -7.86 7.21 11.53
C TYR A 133 -7.81 6.77 10.08
N ARG A 134 -8.77 7.20 9.31
CA ARG A 134 -8.89 6.88 7.88
C ARG A 134 -8.54 8.08 7.04
N PHE A 135 -7.79 7.84 5.96
CA PHE A 135 -7.38 8.83 4.97
C PHE A 135 -7.67 8.26 3.58
N ARG A 136 -8.49 8.93 2.82
CA ARG A 136 -8.89 8.53 1.48
C ARG A 136 -8.56 9.64 0.49
N VAL A 137 -8.03 9.26 -0.67
CA VAL A 137 -7.85 10.15 -1.80
C VAL A 137 -8.43 9.52 -3.05
N SER A 138 -9.20 10.28 -3.82
CA SER A 138 -9.70 9.82 -5.11
C SER A 138 -8.63 9.96 -6.20
N ALA A 139 -8.80 9.27 -7.33
CA ALA A 139 -7.95 9.44 -8.50
C ALA A 139 -7.97 10.86 -9.08
N ALA A 140 -8.92 11.69 -8.68
CA ALA A 140 -9.02 13.12 -8.99
C ALA A 140 -8.38 14.03 -7.91
N GLY A 141 -7.82 13.46 -6.83
CA GLY A 141 -7.21 14.21 -5.74
C GLY A 141 -8.17 14.72 -4.66
N VAL A 142 -9.42 14.25 -4.66
CA VAL A 142 -10.37 14.61 -3.59
C VAL A 142 -10.01 13.87 -2.33
N GLN A 143 -9.78 14.61 -1.24
CA GLN A 143 -9.49 14.06 0.08
C GLN A 143 -10.77 13.83 0.88
N ARG A 144 -10.75 12.76 1.68
CA ARG A 144 -11.72 12.49 2.72
C ARG A 144 -11.01 11.82 3.89
N ASP A 145 -11.34 12.21 5.11
CA ASP A 145 -10.83 11.61 6.33
C ASP A 145 -11.96 11.35 7.34
N ALA A 146 -11.69 10.45 8.27
CA ALA A 146 -12.62 10.12 9.35
C ALA A 146 -11.88 9.54 10.55
N TYR A 147 -12.45 9.75 11.73
CA TYR A 147 -12.09 9.00 12.93
C TYR A 147 -12.96 7.75 13.03
N LEU A 148 -12.33 6.60 13.23
CA LEU A 148 -13.00 5.30 13.35
C LEU A 148 -13.11 4.90 14.82
N PHE A 149 -14.26 4.40 15.24
CA PHE A 149 -14.52 3.94 16.61
C PHE A 149 -15.55 2.80 16.62
N ASP A 150 -15.57 2.05 17.72
CA ASP A 150 -16.50 0.95 17.95
C ASP A 150 -16.64 -0.04 16.77
N ASP A 151 -15.49 -0.40 16.14
CA ASP A 151 -15.32 -1.35 15.01
C ASP A 151 -15.89 -0.88 13.67
N THR A 152 -17.07 -0.30 13.63
CA THR A 152 -17.80 0.00 12.38
C THR A 152 -18.25 1.44 12.24
N ASP A 153 -18.20 2.21 13.33
CA ASP A 153 -18.66 3.58 13.33
C ASP A 153 -17.57 4.55 12.90
N GLU A 154 -17.97 5.64 12.28
CA GLU A 154 -17.06 6.69 11.82
C GLU A 154 -17.60 8.07 12.14
N ASP A 155 -16.70 8.98 12.49
CA ASP A 155 -16.96 10.40 12.63
C ASP A 155 -16.33 11.14 11.45
N ASP A 156 -17.15 11.47 10.46
CA ASP A 156 -16.77 12.25 9.28
C ASP A 156 -16.60 13.75 9.58
N ALA A 157 -16.97 14.21 10.76
CA ALA A 157 -16.71 15.58 11.18
C ALA A 157 -15.28 15.78 11.72
N TRP A 158 -14.54 14.69 11.91
CA TRP A 158 -13.12 14.77 12.22
C TRP A 158 -12.33 15.19 10.99
N ASP A 159 -11.57 16.25 11.09
CA ASP A 159 -10.85 16.89 9.99
C ASP A 159 -9.35 16.92 10.28
N ALA A 160 -8.58 16.24 9.44
CA ALA A 160 -7.14 16.15 9.56
C ALA A 160 -6.42 17.12 8.60
N VAL A 161 -5.24 17.56 9.02
CA VAL A 161 -4.32 18.29 8.15
C VAL A 161 -3.27 17.33 7.60
N TRP A 162 -3.41 16.97 6.32
CA TRP A 162 -2.52 16.05 5.63
C TRP A 162 -2.40 16.42 4.15
N GLU A 163 -1.38 15.88 3.48
CA GLU A 163 -1.08 16.18 2.09
C GLU A 163 -1.27 14.93 1.23
N SER A 164 -1.75 15.13 0.02
CA SER A 164 -1.80 14.08 -0.99
C SER A 164 -1.62 14.63 -2.39
N ALA A 165 -1.07 13.80 -3.26
CA ALA A 165 -1.06 14.04 -4.69
C ALA A 165 -1.44 12.75 -5.43
N THR A 166 -2.11 12.91 -6.56
CA THR A 166 -2.49 11.79 -7.41
C THR A 166 -2.08 12.06 -8.85
N ARG A 167 -1.73 11.01 -9.57
CA ARG A 167 -1.36 11.10 -10.97
C ARG A 167 -1.84 9.87 -11.73
N ARG A 168 -2.42 10.08 -12.90
CA ARG A 168 -2.81 9.02 -13.84
C ARG A 168 -1.82 8.92 -14.98
N ASP A 169 -1.63 7.72 -15.49
CA ASP A 169 -0.84 7.43 -16.68
C ASP A 169 -1.42 6.23 -17.46
N ALA A 170 -0.69 5.74 -18.44
CA ALA A 170 -1.14 4.63 -19.30
C ALA A 170 -1.21 3.26 -18.59
N LEU A 171 -0.74 3.16 -17.35
CA LEU A 171 -0.72 1.91 -16.59
C LEU A 171 -1.72 1.92 -15.42
N GLY A 172 -2.44 3.03 -15.20
CA GLY A 172 -3.35 3.21 -14.07
C GLY A 172 -3.12 4.53 -13.36
N TRP A 173 -3.02 4.53 -12.03
CA TRP A 173 -2.81 5.76 -11.28
C TRP A 173 -1.96 5.55 -10.02
N VAL A 174 -1.45 6.65 -9.51
CA VAL A 174 -0.63 6.74 -8.30
C VAL A 174 -1.33 7.61 -7.28
N ALA A 175 -1.28 7.22 -6.02
CA ALA A 175 -1.60 8.05 -4.88
C ALA A 175 -0.36 8.17 -3.99
N GLU A 176 -0.08 9.37 -3.56
CA GLU A 176 1.01 9.68 -2.63
C GLU A 176 0.44 10.52 -1.48
N LEU A 177 0.61 10.06 -0.25
CA LEU A 177 0.06 10.65 0.95
C LEU A 177 1.17 10.97 1.94
N ARG A 178 1.12 12.15 2.55
CA ARG A 178 1.92 12.51 3.72
C ARG A 178 0.99 12.79 4.89
N ILE A 179 1.07 11.96 5.92
CA ILE A 179 0.21 12.03 7.10
C ILE A 179 1.08 12.41 8.30
N PRO A 180 0.96 13.66 8.81
CA PRO A 180 1.72 14.06 9.98
C PRO A 180 1.40 13.19 11.19
N LEU A 181 2.43 12.72 11.90
CA LEU A 181 2.27 11.91 13.10
C LEU A 181 1.47 12.62 14.21
N SER A 182 1.40 13.95 14.16
CA SER A 182 0.56 14.75 15.06
C SER A 182 -0.94 14.53 14.87
N GLN A 183 -1.36 14.03 13.70
CA GLN A 183 -2.75 13.67 13.42
C GLN A 183 -3.12 12.31 14.02
N LEU A 184 -2.12 11.46 14.23
CA LEU A 184 -2.26 10.13 14.82
C LEU A 184 -1.94 10.21 16.32
N ARG A 185 -2.94 10.08 17.18
CA ARG A 185 -2.72 10.07 18.64
C ARG A 185 -2.20 8.71 19.05
N TYR A 186 -0.92 8.61 19.38
CA TYR A 186 -0.27 7.38 19.81
C TYR A 186 0.74 7.58 20.93
N ALA A 187 0.97 6.51 21.70
CA ALA A 187 2.03 6.50 22.72
C ALA A 187 3.39 6.27 22.05
N ARG A 188 4.33 7.19 22.22
CA ARG A 188 5.69 7.04 21.68
C ARG A 188 6.44 5.92 22.40
N SER A 189 7.04 5.01 21.64
CA SER A 189 7.90 3.93 22.10
C SER A 189 9.14 3.81 21.22
N GLN A 190 10.12 2.99 21.62
CA GLN A 190 11.32 2.73 20.79
C GLN A 190 10.98 2.00 19.48
N THR A 191 9.95 1.17 19.50
CA THR A 191 9.40 0.51 18.32
C THR A 191 7.90 0.77 18.31
N THR A 192 7.40 1.38 17.26
CA THR A 192 5.99 1.69 17.11
C THR A 192 5.38 0.74 16.09
N THR A 193 4.32 0.04 16.49
CA THR A 193 3.53 -0.82 15.61
C THR A 193 2.13 -0.27 15.56
N PHE A 194 1.64 0.03 14.36
CA PHE A 194 0.26 0.44 14.12
C PHE A 194 -0.52 -0.70 13.49
N GLY A 195 -1.80 -0.83 13.79
CA GLY A 195 -2.72 -1.50 12.90
C GLY A 195 -2.76 -0.72 11.57
N PHE A 196 -2.78 -1.42 10.44
CA PHE A 196 -2.73 -0.80 9.12
C PHE A 196 -3.66 -1.55 8.17
N ALA A 197 -4.57 -0.83 7.55
CA ALA A 197 -5.45 -1.37 6.53
C ALA A 197 -5.37 -0.53 5.25
N VAL A 198 -5.53 -1.20 4.12
CA VAL A 198 -5.55 -0.58 2.79
C VAL A 198 -6.78 -1.04 2.06
N THR A 199 -7.48 -0.12 1.41
CA THR A 199 -8.61 -0.40 0.54
C THR A 199 -8.45 0.37 -0.77
N THR A 200 -8.75 -0.27 -1.89
CA THR A 200 -8.90 0.36 -3.20
C THR A 200 -10.29 0.06 -3.74
N CYS A 201 -10.88 1.00 -4.46
CA CYS A 201 -12.12 0.83 -5.17
C CYS A 201 -11.93 1.30 -6.61
N TRP A 202 -12.44 0.49 -7.52
CA TRP A 202 -12.40 0.68 -8.98
C TRP A 202 -13.77 1.01 -9.51
#